data_0e1f752e5be65f3e0415ee879943b5da
#
_entry.id   0e1f752e5be65f3e0415ee879943b5da
#
_cell.length_a   1.000
_cell.length_b   1.000
_cell.length_c   1.000
_cell.angle_alpha   90.00
_cell.angle_beta   90.00
_cell.angle_gamma   90.00
#
_symmetry.space_group_name_H-M   'P 1'
#
loop_
_entity.id
_entity.type
_entity.pdbx_description
1 polymer ?
#
loop_
_entity_poly.entity_id
_entity_poly.type
_entity_poly.pdbx_seq_one_letter_code
_entity_poly.pdbx_strand_id
1 'polypeptide(L)'
;HIAHVPADYREICERVEASLGIDFEYTASGHPTTDESLAALSAALDGEDAYYKSERELATLRAIADFQFGDGAGDAVFGDDATTEGYYPKLRVRDGGGEHLATMVPQYGTLSLTLPGARAWRDSDAETRTVEIDGFVPSGSVLAPGVVDASESIRPGDEVLFEGPKAIGVGRAACHGCAMVEASRGVAVDVRHCEER
;
A
#
# COMPACT_ATOMS: atom_id res chain seq x y z
N HIS A 1 -24.46 -8.87 -6.00
CA HIS A 1 -23.95 -7.52 -6.34
C HIS A 1 -25.11 -6.62 -6.76
N ILE A 2 -25.00 -5.29 -6.51
CA ILE A 2 -26.05 -4.32 -6.82
C ILE A 2 -25.53 -3.36 -7.90
N ALA A 3 -26.31 -3.15 -8.96
CA ALA A 3 -26.04 -2.14 -9.98
C ALA A 3 -27.10 -1.02 -9.90
N HIS A 4 -26.78 0.06 -9.19
CA HIS A 4 -27.62 1.25 -9.08
C HIS A 4 -27.22 2.27 -10.15
N VAL A 5 -27.70 2.07 -11.37
CA VAL A 5 -27.33 2.85 -12.56
C VAL A 5 -28.55 3.25 -13.38
N PRO A 6 -28.47 4.33 -14.17
CA PRO A 6 -29.48 4.64 -15.18
C PRO A 6 -29.69 3.50 -16.18
N ALA A 7 -30.89 3.37 -16.71
CA ALA A 7 -31.24 2.29 -17.64
C ALA A 7 -30.29 2.21 -18.85
N ASP A 8 -29.76 3.35 -19.32
CA ASP A 8 -28.83 3.43 -20.44
C ASP A 8 -27.49 2.70 -20.22
N TYR A 9 -27.13 2.45 -18.96
CA TYR A 9 -25.91 1.73 -18.59
C TYR A 9 -26.10 0.23 -18.41
N ARG A 10 -27.34 -0.28 -18.55
CA ARG A 10 -27.65 -1.69 -18.32
C ARG A 10 -26.82 -2.62 -19.20
N GLU A 11 -26.69 -2.32 -20.48
CA GLU A 11 -25.89 -3.13 -21.41
C GLU A 11 -24.42 -3.24 -20.98
N ILE A 12 -23.86 -2.16 -20.40
CA ILE A 12 -22.48 -2.17 -19.88
C ILE A 12 -22.40 -3.10 -18.67
N CYS A 13 -23.37 -3.04 -17.77
CA CYS A 13 -23.42 -3.92 -16.60
C CYS A 13 -23.57 -5.38 -17.00
N GLU A 14 -24.43 -5.71 -17.97
CA GLU A 14 -24.60 -7.07 -18.51
C GLU A 14 -23.29 -7.63 -19.12
N ARG A 15 -22.48 -6.77 -19.74
CA ARG A 15 -21.14 -7.18 -20.21
C ARG A 15 -20.18 -7.46 -19.05
N VAL A 16 -20.27 -6.69 -17.96
CA VAL A 16 -19.48 -6.93 -16.74
C VAL A 16 -19.90 -8.25 -16.09
N GLU A 17 -21.22 -8.51 -15.97
CA GLU A 17 -21.75 -9.80 -15.49
C GLU A 17 -21.17 -10.98 -16.27
N ALA A 18 -21.25 -10.89 -17.60
CA ALA A 18 -20.75 -11.94 -18.48
C ALA A 18 -19.23 -12.12 -18.38
N SER A 19 -18.47 -11.04 -18.19
CA SER A 19 -17.01 -11.07 -18.12
C SER A 19 -16.49 -11.61 -16.80
N LEU A 20 -17.20 -11.32 -15.71
CA LEU A 20 -16.76 -11.67 -14.35
C LEU A 20 -17.49 -12.89 -13.78
N GLY A 21 -18.53 -13.40 -14.46
CA GLY A 21 -19.36 -14.51 -13.96
C GLY A 21 -20.13 -14.14 -12.68
N ILE A 22 -20.58 -12.90 -12.58
CA ILE A 22 -21.36 -12.39 -11.45
C ILE A 22 -22.76 -11.98 -11.92
N ASP A 23 -23.72 -11.93 -11.00
CA ASP A 23 -25.07 -11.41 -11.26
C ASP A 23 -25.28 -10.09 -10.53
N PHE A 24 -25.90 -9.12 -11.19
CA PHE A 24 -26.32 -7.87 -10.58
C PHE A 24 -27.81 -7.86 -10.25
N GLU A 25 -28.15 -7.41 -9.05
CA GLU A 25 -29.46 -6.90 -8.72
C GLU A 25 -29.57 -5.45 -9.20
N TYR A 26 -30.48 -5.18 -10.13
CA TYR A 26 -30.60 -3.86 -10.72
C TYR A 26 -31.64 -3.01 -9.98
N THR A 27 -31.17 -1.92 -9.42
CA THR A 27 -32.05 -0.89 -8.87
C THR A 27 -31.97 0.33 -9.78
N ALA A 28 -32.98 0.54 -10.60
CA ALA A 28 -32.99 1.62 -11.58
C ALA A 28 -32.78 3.00 -10.91
N SER A 29 -31.69 3.69 -11.26
CA SER A 29 -31.53 5.09 -10.90
C SER A 29 -31.97 5.98 -12.06
N GLY A 30 -32.84 6.93 -11.78
CA GLY A 30 -33.14 8.00 -12.73
C GLY A 30 -32.04 9.07 -12.73
N HIS A 31 -32.04 9.88 -13.80
CA HIS A 31 -31.32 11.14 -13.75
C HIS A 31 -32.34 12.28 -13.99
N PRO A 32 -32.64 13.10 -12.97
CA PRO A 32 -32.08 13.15 -11.60
C PRO A 32 -32.50 11.94 -10.74
N THR A 33 -31.73 11.68 -9.69
CA THR A 33 -32.06 10.67 -8.68
C THR A 33 -33.42 10.99 -8.05
N THR A 34 -34.32 10.01 -7.99
CA THR A 34 -35.65 10.16 -7.42
C THR A 34 -35.75 9.45 -6.07
N ASP A 35 -36.77 9.84 -5.26
CA ASP A 35 -37.04 9.17 -3.98
C ASP A 35 -37.34 7.67 -4.18
N GLU A 36 -37.98 7.32 -5.31
CA GLU A 36 -38.24 5.92 -5.66
C GLU A 36 -36.94 5.15 -5.93
N SER A 37 -35.98 5.74 -6.64
CA SER A 37 -34.68 5.09 -6.91
C SER A 37 -33.84 4.93 -5.64
N LEU A 38 -33.91 5.90 -4.72
CA LEU A 38 -33.26 5.79 -3.42
C LEU A 38 -33.91 4.73 -2.52
N ALA A 39 -35.26 4.65 -2.54
CA ALA A 39 -35.98 3.61 -1.80
C ALA A 39 -35.66 2.21 -2.34
N ALA A 40 -35.57 2.04 -3.66
CA ALA A 40 -35.16 0.78 -4.27
C ALA A 40 -33.75 0.36 -3.90
N LEU A 41 -32.81 1.31 -3.92
CA LEU A 41 -31.44 1.05 -3.47
C LEU A 41 -31.38 0.69 -1.98
N SER A 42 -32.10 1.42 -1.13
CA SER A 42 -32.18 1.14 0.31
C SER A 42 -32.75 -0.25 0.58
N ALA A 43 -33.79 -0.66 -0.15
CA ALA A 43 -34.38 -1.99 -0.01
C ALA A 43 -33.44 -3.11 -0.46
N ALA A 44 -32.65 -2.88 -1.53
CA ALA A 44 -31.68 -3.84 -2.00
C ALA A 44 -30.46 -3.98 -1.06
N LEU A 45 -30.19 -2.95 -0.25
CA LEU A 45 -29.14 -2.95 0.77
C LEU A 45 -29.62 -3.44 2.15
N ASP A 46 -30.92 -3.70 2.30
CA ASP A 46 -31.48 -4.14 3.58
C ASP A 46 -30.95 -5.55 3.92
N GLY A 47 -30.25 -5.65 5.05
CA GLY A 47 -29.60 -6.89 5.49
C GLY A 47 -28.20 -7.15 4.92
N GLU A 48 -27.68 -6.28 4.06
CA GLU A 48 -26.29 -6.33 3.62
C GLU A 48 -25.37 -5.61 4.63
N ASP A 49 -24.15 -6.14 4.80
CA ASP A 49 -23.15 -5.50 5.63
C ASP A 49 -22.71 -4.17 5.01
N ALA A 50 -22.88 -3.08 5.76
CA ALA A 50 -22.44 -1.78 5.33
C ALA A 50 -20.90 -1.70 5.38
N TYR A 51 -20.27 -1.52 4.21
CA TYR A 51 -18.83 -1.31 4.14
C TYR A 51 -18.51 0.18 4.23
N TYR A 52 -18.05 0.63 5.37
CA TYR A 52 -17.69 2.03 5.56
C TYR A 52 -16.52 2.44 4.66
N LYS A 53 -16.53 3.70 4.22
CA LYS A 53 -15.48 4.24 3.34
C LYS A 53 -14.08 4.03 3.91
N SER A 54 -13.88 4.26 5.22
CA SER A 54 -12.61 4.08 5.91
C SER A 54 -12.13 2.62 5.91
N GLU A 55 -13.04 1.67 6.10
CA GLU A 55 -12.73 0.23 6.07
C GLU A 55 -12.32 -0.19 4.65
N ARG A 56 -13.02 0.28 3.63
CA ARG A 56 -12.65 0.03 2.24
C ARG A 56 -11.32 0.65 1.86
N GLU A 57 -11.04 1.86 2.33
CA GLU A 57 -9.75 2.51 2.09
C GLU A 57 -8.61 1.74 2.76
N LEU A 58 -8.78 1.30 4.01
CA LEU A 58 -7.80 0.48 4.72
C LEU A 58 -7.60 -0.88 4.05
N ALA A 59 -8.68 -1.58 3.68
CA ALA A 59 -8.60 -2.85 2.96
C ALA A 59 -7.85 -2.71 1.62
N THR A 60 -8.07 -1.60 0.88
CA THR A 60 -7.33 -1.29 -0.34
C THR A 60 -5.85 -1.10 -0.07
N LEU A 61 -5.49 -0.37 0.99
CA LEU A 61 -4.09 -0.13 1.34
C LEU A 61 -3.40 -1.40 1.84
N ARG A 62 -4.12 -2.30 2.56
CA ARG A 62 -3.62 -3.63 2.92
C ARG A 62 -3.35 -4.49 1.68
N ALA A 63 -4.27 -4.51 0.73
CA ALA A 63 -4.07 -5.23 -0.53
C ALA A 63 -2.88 -4.69 -1.35
N ILE A 64 -2.65 -3.37 -1.33
CA ILE A 64 -1.45 -2.76 -1.94
C ILE A 64 -0.18 -3.18 -1.19
N ALA A 65 -0.23 -3.25 0.15
CA ALA A 65 0.89 -3.73 0.95
C ALA A 65 1.20 -5.21 0.67
N ASP A 66 0.20 -6.06 0.57
CA ASP A 66 0.36 -7.47 0.20
C ASP A 66 1.00 -7.61 -1.19
N PHE A 67 0.52 -6.85 -2.16
CA PHE A 67 1.12 -6.84 -3.50
C PHE A 67 2.57 -6.37 -3.49
N GLN A 68 2.89 -5.38 -2.68
CA GLN A 68 4.22 -4.73 -2.66
C GLN A 68 5.22 -5.48 -1.78
N PHE A 69 4.79 -6.02 -0.65
CA PHE A 69 5.65 -6.57 0.41
C PHE A 69 5.51 -8.08 0.61
N GLY A 70 4.50 -8.70 -0.01
CA GLY A 70 4.18 -10.12 0.11
C GLY A 70 2.88 -10.39 0.86
N ASP A 71 2.33 -11.57 0.64
CA ASP A 71 1.04 -11.99 1.21
C ASP A 71 1.02 -11.84 2.74
N GLY A 72 -0.03 -11.20 3.26
CA GLY A 72 -0.22 -10.94 4.69
C GLY A 72 0.54 -9.73 5.24
N ALA A 73 1.37 -9.06 4.42
CA ALA A 73 2.12 -7.88 4.86
C ALA A 73 1.21 -6.71 5.26
N GLY A 74 0.06 -6.57 4.60
CA GLY A 74 -0.90 -5.51 4.91
C GLY A 74 -1.43 -5.57 6.32
N ASP A 75 -1.78 -6.76 6.79
CA ASP A 75 -2.25 -6.97 8.16
C ASP A 75 -1.09 -6.89 9.17
N ALA A 76 0.07 -7.46 8.81
CA ALA A 76 1.23 -7.47 9.68
C ALA A 76 1.84 -6.08 9.93
N VAL A 77 1.89 -5.24 8.88
CA VAL A 77 2.46 -3.88 8.97
C VAL A 77 1.49 -2.88 9.61
N PHE A 78 0.18 -3.01 9.29
CA PHE A 78 -0.79 -2.01 9.74
C PHE A 78 -1.51 -2.40 11.03
N GLY A 79 -1.63 -3.69 11.34
CA GLY A 79 -2.36 -4.16 12.52
C GLY A 79 -3.88 -3.99 12.40
N ASP A 80 -4.61 -4.47 13.42
CA ASP A 80 -6.08 -4.49 13.42
C ASP A 80 -6.70 -3.12 13.71
N ASP A 81 -5.99 -2.27 14.46
CA ASP A 81 -6.44 -0.95 14.93
C ASP A 81 -6.00 0.21 14.01
N ALA A 82 -5.43 -0.12 12.85
CA ALA A 82 -4.99 0.89 11.89
C ALA A 82 -6.17 1.70 11.34
N THR A 83 -5.88 2.96 11.07
CA THR A 83 -6.85 3.92 10.52
C THR A 83 -6.29 4.61 9.30
N THR A 84 -7.18 5.15 8.45
CA THR A 84 -6.80 5.94 7.28
C THR A 84 -7.07 7.42 7.51
N GLU A 85 -6.18 8.27 6.99
CA GLU A 85 -6.29 9.73 7.01
C GLU A 85 -6.11 10.28 5.60
N GLY A 86 -6.87 11.32 5.26
CA GLY A 86 -6.79 12.00 3.97
C GLY A 86 -7.89 11.58 3.00
N TYR A 87 -7.61 11.67 1.72
CA TYR A 87 -8.53 11.30 0.64
C TYR A 87 -7.77 10.66 -0.52
N TYR A 88 -8.42 9.70 -1.18
CA TYR A 88 -7.83 9.06 -2.35
C TYR A 88 -7.46 10.09 -3.44
N PRO A 89 -6.26 9.99 -4.04
CA PRO A 89 -5.24 8.96 -3.85
C PRO A 89 -4.14 9.32 -2.83
N LYS A 90 -4.36 10.28 -1.94
CA LYS A 90 -3.39 10.75 -0.94
C LYS A 90 -3.76 10.24 0.45
N LEU A 91 -3.83 8.93 0.58
CA LEU A 91 -4.14 8.28 1.84
C LEU A 91 -2.87 8.02 2.66
N ARG A 92 -3.01 8.13 3.98
CA ARG A 92 -2.01 7.75 4.97
C ARG A 92 -2.59 6.69 5.87
N VAL A 93 -1.75 5.80 6.35
CA VAL A 93 -2.10 4.80 7.36
C VAL A 93 -1.46 5.19 8.67
N ARG A 94 -2.26 5.16 9.75
CA ARG A 94 -1.80 5.33 11.13
C ARG A 94 -2.15 4.09 11.93
N ASP A 95 -1.32 3.77 12.92
CA ASP A 95 -1.65 2.75 13.92
C ASP A 95 -2.68 3.27 14.93
N GLY A 96 -3.11 2.41 15.86
CA GLY A 96 -4.04 2.76 16.95
C GLY A 96 -3.49 3.80 17.93
N GLY A 97 -2.18 4.01 17.98
CA GLY A 97 -1.51 5.06 18.73
C GLY A 97 -1.48 6.41 17.98
N GLY A 98 -1.87 6.43 16.70
CA GLY A 98 -1.85 7.60 15.81
C GLY A 98 -0.49 7.81 15.14
N GLU A 99 0.44 6.86 15.23
CA GLU A 99 1.74 6.93 14.57
C GLU A 99 1.60 6.68 13.07
N HIS A 100 2.30 7.45 12.26
CA HIS A 100 2.21 7.36 10.80
C HIS A 100 3.07 6.20 10.28
N LEU A 101 2.43 5.19 9.67
CA LEU A 101 3.08 3.99 9.17
C LEU A 101 3.42 4.06 7.68
N ALA A 102 2.49 4.53 6.85
CA ALA A 102 2.64 4.54 5.41
C ALA A 102 1.86 5.67 4.73
N THR A 103 2.30 6.06 3.54
CA THR A 103 1.59 6.96 2.64
C THR A 103 1.45 6.32 1.26
N MET A 104 0.26 6.38 0.67
CA MET A 104 0.05 6.02 -0.72
C MET A 104 0.74 7.04 -1.64
N VAL A 105 1.54 6.53 -2.57
CA VAL A 105 2.24 7.35 -3.58
C VAL A 105 1.48 7.27 -4.90
N PRO A 106 0.68 8.29 -5.26
CA PRO A 106 -0.24 8.23 -6.40
C PRO A 106 0.43 7.93 -7.74
N GLN A 107 1.67 8.41 -7.90
CA GLN A 107 2.43 8.27 -9.14
C GLN A 107 2.79 6.81 -9.46
N TYR A 108 2.90 5.99 -8.44
CA TYR A 108 3.32 4.59 -8.57
C TYR A 108 2.22 3.60 -8.17
N GLY A 109 1.17 4.07 -7.49
CA GLY A 109 0.13 3.20 -6.93
C GLY A 109 0.64 2.28 -5.80
N THR A 110 1.76 2.64 -5.19
CA THR A 110 2.45 1.87 -4.14
C THR A 110 2.47 2.64 -2.82
N LEU A 111 2.91 1.98 -1.77
CA LEU A 111 3.10 2.57 -0.45
C LEU A 111 4.55 3.00 -0.25
N SER A 112 4.70 4.09 0.47
CA SER A 112 5.94 4.58 1.01
C SER A 112 5.87 4.46 2.52
N LEU A 113 6.74 3.65 3.11
CA LEU A 113 6.79 3.43 4.55
C LEU A 113 7.51 4.59 5.26
N THR A 114 7.06 4.89 6.46
CA THR A 114 7.83 5.62 7.45
C THR A 114 8.76 4.67 8.19
N LEU A 115 9.60 5.17 9.09
CA LEU A 115 10.47 4.28 9.87
C LEU A 115 9.67 3.36 10.83
N PRO A 116 8.60 3.81 11.52
CA PRO A 116 7.71 2.92 12.25
C PRO A 116 7.09 1.82 11.38
N GLY A 117 6.56 2.18 10.21
CA GLY A 117 6.01 1.19 9.27
C GLY A 117 7.05 0.19 8.78
N ALA A 118 8.28 0.64 8.50
CA ALA A 118 9.37 -0.25 8.11
C ALA A 118 9.83 -1.19 9.23
N ARG A 119 9.79 -0.72 10.50
CA ARG A 119 10.03 -1.57 11.67
C ARG A 119 8.93 -2.63 11.83
N ALA A 120 7.66 -2.25 11.69
CA ALA A 120 6.55 -3.19 11.71
C ALA A 120 6.70 -4.27 10.62
N TRP A 121 7.10 -3.86 9.40
CA TRP A 121 7.40 -4.79 8.32
C TRP A 121 8.56 -5.74 8.66
N ARG A 122 9.69 -5.22 9.17
CA ARG A 122 10.83 -6.03 9.60
C ARG A 122 10.46 -7.06 10.67
N ASP A 123 9.63 -6.64 11.62
CA ASP A 123 9.25 -7.46 12.78
C ASP A 123 8.10 -8.44 12.45
N SER A 124 7.57 -8.41 11.22
CA SER A 124 6.55 -9.31 10.70
C SER A 124 7.15 -10.59 10.10
N ASP A 125 6.28 -11.56 9.79
CA ASP A 125 6.66 -12.79 9.08
C ASP A 125 6.82 -12.58 7.55
N ALA A 126 6.51 -11.39 7.04
CA ALA A 126 6.66 -11.07 5.62
C ALA A 126 8.13 -10.90 5.24
N GLU A 127 8.48 -11.28 4.00
CA GLU A 127 9.84 -11.12 3.48
C GLU A 127 10.24 -9.65 3.44
N THR A 128 11.15 -9.23 4.32
CA THR A 128 11.66 -7.86 4.36
C THR A 128 12.84 -7.70 3.41
N ARG A 129 12.76 -6.71 2.51
CA ARG A 129 13.87 -6.35 1.64
C ARG A 129 14.85 -5.48 2.39
N THR A 130 15.95 -6.08 2.83
CA THR A 130 16.96 -5.43 3.66
C THR A 130 18.22 -5.10 2.90
N VAL A 131 18.86 -3.99 3.28
CA VAL A 131 20.19 -3.57 2.83
C VAL A 131 21.05 -3.35 4.08
N GLU A 132 22.07 -4.18 4.27
CA GLU A 132 23.03 -4.00 5.34
C GLU A 132 24.07 -2.96 4.93
N ILE A 133 24.30 -1.95 5.79
CA ILE A 133 25.26 -0.88 5.55
C ILE A 133 26.39 -0.90 6.59
N ASP A 134 27.55 -0.41 6.19
CA ASP A 134 28.68 -0.22 7.07
C ASP A 134 28.44 0.87 8.14
N GLY A 135 29.40 1.07 9.04
CA GLY A 135 29.32 1.92 10.24
C GLY A 135 29.27 3.44 9.96
N PHE A 136 28.32 3.90 9.15
CA PHE A 136 28.07 5.32 8.88
C PHE A 136 26.58 5.66 9.00
N VAL A 137 26.29 6.97 9.08
CA VAL A 137 24.92 7.51 9.02
C VAL A 137 24.71 8.13 7.64
N PRO A 138 23.79 7.61 6.80
CA PRO A 138 23.55 8.16 5.48
C PRO A 138 22.99 9.58 5.51
N SER A 139 23.46 10.43 4.61
CA SER A 139 22.92 11.77 4.39
C SER A 139 22.31 11.86 2.99
N GLY A 140 21.04 11.52 2.87
CA GLY A 140 20.27 11.58 1.62
C GLY A 140 20.34 10.31 0.76
N SER A 141 21.45 9.60 0.73
CA SER A 141 21.62 8.36 -0.04
C SER A 141 22.54 7.37 0.66
N VAL A 142 22.26 6.07 0.47
CA VAL A 142 23.26 5.02 0.67
C VAL A 142 23.98 4.79 -0.66
N LEU A 143 25.29 4.95 -0.66
CA LEU A 143 26.11 4.65 -1.82
C LEU A 143 26.50 3.17 -1.85
N ALA A 144 26.60 2.57 -3.03
CA ALA A 144 26.95 1.16 -3.20
C ALA A 144 28.24 0.74 -2.45
N PRO A 145 29.32 1.52 -2.44
CA PRO A 145 30.52 1.16 -1.65
C PRO A 145 30.32 1.06 -0.14
N GLY A 146 29.19 1.55 0.39
CA GLY A 146 28.83 1.45 1.80
C GLY A 146 27.84 0.32 2.10
N VAL A 147 27.45 -0.48 1.11
CA VAL A 147 26.58 -1.66 1.28
C VAL A 147 27.46 -2.87 1.58
N VAL A 148 27.11 -3.57 2.64
CA VAL A 148 27.79 -4.81 3.08
C VAL A 148 27.08 -6.02 2.49
N ASP A 149 25.72 -6.03 2.56
CA ASP A 149 24.86 -7.08 2.02
C ASP A 149 23.50 -6.52 1.62
N ALA A 150 22.77 -7.23 0.77
CA ALA A 150 21.43 -6.83 0.33
C ALA A 150 20.62 -8.04 -0.12
N SER A 151 19.31 -8.03 0.19
CA SER A 151 18.39 -9.08 -0.27
C SER A 151 18.41 -9.20 -1.80
N GLU A 152 18.56 -10.41 -2.31
CA GLU A 152 18.62 -10.68 -3.77
C GLU A 152 17.29 -10.35 -4.48
N SER A 153 16.18 -10.38 -3.74
CA SER A 153 14.84 -10.05 -4.24
C SER A 153 14.66 -8.57 -4.58
N ILE A 154 15.54 -7.68 -4.10
CA ILE A 154 15.44 -6.23 -4.34
C ILE A 154 15.52 -5.89 -5.83
N ARG A 155 14.57 -5.07 -6.28
CA ARG A 155 14.53 -4.50 -7.64
C ARG A 155 14.53 -2.97 -7.58
N PRO A 156 14.99 -2.28 -8.64
CA PRO A 156 14.94 -0.82 -8.70
C PRO A 156 13.52 -0.31 -8.51
N GLY A 157 13.37 0.62 -7.58
CA GLY A 157 12.07 1.19 -7.21
C GLY A 157 11.40 0.55 -6.02
N ASP A 158 11.89 -0.58 -5.52
CA ASP A 158 11.36 -1.22 -4.31
C ASP A 158 11.59 -0.36 -3.08
N GLU A 159 10.66 -0.47 -2.15
CA GLU A 159 10.83 0.00 -0.78
C GLU A 159 11.81 -0.94 -0.08
N VAL A 160 12.80 -0.39 0.61
CA VAL A 160 13.81 -1.17 1.32
C VAL A 160 14.07 -0.59 2.71
N LEU A 161 14.29 -1.48 3.67
CA LEU A 161 14.86 -1.15 4.96
C LEU A 161 16.39 -1.25 4.85
N PHE A 162 17.10 -0.22 5.26
CA PHE A 162 18.54 -0.34 5.44
C PHE A 162 18.92 -0.22 6.91
N GLU A 163 19.90 -1.01 7.32
CA GLU A 163 20.39 -0.98 8.69
C GLU A 163 21.90 -1.28 8.77
N GLY A 164 22.50 -0.71 9.78
CA GLY A 164 23.90 -0.89 10.12
C GLY A 164 24.19 -0.55 11.57
N PRO A 165 25.47 -0.59 11.99
CA PRO A 165 25.85 -0.36 13.37
C PRO A 165 25.46 1.03 13.91
N LYS A 166 25.36 2.02 13.04
CA LYS A 166 25.11 3.42 13.43
C LYS A 166 23.81 4.00 12.94
N ALA A 167 23.08 3.31 12.07
CA ALA A 167 21.86 3.85 11.50
C ALA A 167 20.86 2.77 11.14
N ILE A 168 19.60 3.15 11.16
CA ILE A 168 18.48 2.40 10.56
C ILE A 168 17.63 3.37 9.75
N GLY A 169 17.12 2.93 8.61
CA GLY A 169 16.30 3.79 7.80
C GLY A 169 15.52 3.06 6.73
N VAL A 170 14.72 3.82 6.01
CA VAL A 170 13.90 3.33 4.91
C VAL A 170 14.07 4.25 3.69
N GLY A 171 14.01 3.66 2.53
CA GLY A 171 14.17 4.37 1.29
C GLY A 171 13.78 3.54 0.08
N ARG A 172 14.13 4.04 -1.08
CA ARG A 172 13.83 3.40 -2.36
C ARG A 172 15.10 2.85 -2.99
N ALA A 173 15.07 1.59 -3.41
CA ALA A 173 16.16 0.96 -4.12
C ALA A 173 16.43 1.66 -5.47
N ALA A 174 17.68 2.03 -5.72
CA ALA A 174 18.11 2.62 -6.98
C ALA A 174 18.58 1.56 -7.99
N CYS A 175 18.99 0.38 -7.53
CA CYS A 175 19.42 -0.74 -8.36
C CYS A 175 19.03 -2.08 -7.73
N HIS A 176 19.36 -3.18 -8.39
CA HIS A 176 19.14 -4.55 -7.88
C HIS A 176 20.02 -4.84 -6.67
N GLY A 177 19.56 -5.69 -5.74
CA GLY A 177 20.28 -6.06 -4.53
C GLY A 177 21.71 -6.55 -4.79
N CYS A 178 21.90 -7.48 -5.73
CA CYS A 178 23.24 -7.95 -6.12
C CYS A 178 24.14 -6.81 -6.63
N ALA A 179 23.59 -5.88 -7.42
CA ALA A 179 24.34 -4.73 -7.92
C ALA A 179 24.72 -3.73 -6.81
N MET A 180 23.94 -3.65 -5.73
CA MET A 180 24.28 -2.82 -4.57
C MET A 180 25.58 -3.28 -3.91
N VAL A 181 25.75 -4.60 -3.81
CA VAL A 181 26.92 -5.23 -3.16
C VAL A 181 28.15 -5.21 -4.06
N GLU A 182 27.98 -5.44 -5.37
CA GLU A 182 29.08 -5.57 -6.32
C GLU A 182 29.62 -4.25 -6.84
N ALA A 183 28.81 -3.18 -6.81
CA ALA A 183 29.19 -1.91 -7.43
C ALA A 183 30.17 -1.10 -6.57
N SER A 184 31.23 -0.63 -7.20
CA SER A 184 32.23 0.26 -6.57
C SER A 184 31.83 1.74 -6.54
N ARG A 185 30.66 2.10 -7.10
CA ARG A 185 30.14 3.47 -7.20
C ARG A 185 28.65 3.49 -7.50
N GLY A 186 28.00 4.61 -7.23
CA GLY A 186 26.58 4.83 -7.53
C GLY A 186 25.72 4.82 -6.27
N VAL A 187 24.47 5.19 -6.43
CA VAL A 187 23.48 5.16 -5.37
C VAL A 187 22.85 3.77 -5.32
N ALA A 188 22.83 3.18 -4.13
CA ALA A 188 22.13 1.93 -3.83
C ALA A 188 20.70 2.21 -3.34
N VAL A 189 20.56 3.15 -2.39
CA VAL A 189 19.26 3.52 -1.82
C VAL A 189 19.11 5.05 -1.78
N ASP A 190 18.00 5.54 -2.30
CA ASP A 190 17.53 6.91 -2.08
C ASP A 190 16.86 6.95 -0.71
N VAL A 191 17.52 7.58 0.27
CA VAL A 191 17.08 7.60 1.67
C VAL A 191 15.92 8.56 1.84
N ARG A 192 14.86 8.08 2.50
CA ARG A 192 13.71 8.92 2.86
C ARG A 192 13.69 9.26 4.33
N HIS A 193 13.87 8.26 5.17
CA HIS A 193 13.97 8.43 6.62
C HIS A 193 15.18 7.67 7.12
N CYS A 194 15.91 8.28 8.05
CA CYS A 194 17.07 7.69 8.69
C CYS A 194 17.11 8.14 10.15
N GLU A 195 17.45 7.23 11.03
CA GLU A 195 17.66 7.46 12.46
C GLU A 195 19.01 6.91 12.86
N GLU A 196 19.74 7.68 13.63
CA GLU A 196 21.03 7.25 14.23
C GLU A 196 20.75 6.32 15.43
N ARG A 197 21.54 5.24 15.54
CA ARG A 197 21.46 4.25 16.64
C ARG A 197 22.43 4.55 17.73
#